data_58f17e27622dec47984377bc16af357d
#
_entry.id   58f17e27622dec47984377bc16af357d
#
_cell.length_a   1.000
_cell.length_b   1.000
_cell.length_c   1.000
_cell.angle_alpha   90.00
_cell.angle_beta   90.00
_cell.angle_gamma   90.00
#
_symmetry.space_group_name_H-M   'P 1'
#
loop_
_entity.id
_entity.type
_entity.pdbx_description
1 polymer ?
#
loop_
_entity_poly.entity_id
_entity_poly.type
_entity_poly.pdbx_seq_one_letter_code
_entity_poly.pdbx_strand_id
1 'polypeptide(L)' 'GAKVSNDKKYDFDKDAVIRNTIEAVEKEFEGNGRVLIRASGTEPLVRVMIEGTDQEYITEKAKSIAELIEQRLS' A
#
# COMPACT_ATOMS: atom_id res chain seq x y z
N GLY A 1 -7.83 -2.05 4.55
CA GLY A 1 -7.71 -1.90 3.13
C GLY A 1 -8.12 -0.53 2.63
N ALA A 2 -7.65 -0.16 1.47
CA ALA A 2 -7.97 1.11 0.84
C ALA A 2 -9.15 0.97 -0.11
N LYS A 3 -10.14 1.84 0.02
CA LYS A 3 -11.29 1.88 -0.88
C LYS A 3 -10.94 2.68 -2.12
N VAL A 4 -11.12 2.09 -3.29
CA VAL A 4 -10.74 2.69 -4.56
C VAL A 4 -11.87 2.52 -5.58
N SER A 5 -11.74 3.17 -6.75
CA SER A 5 -12.65 2.91 -7.86
C SER A 5 -12.40 1.50 -8.39
N ASN A 6 -13.47 0.78 -8.71
CA ASN A 6 -13.35 -0.61 -9.19
C ASN A 6 -12.52 -0.72 -10.48
N ASP A 7 -12.60 0.29 -11.34
CA ASP A 7 -11.83 0.34 -12.58
C ASP A 7 -10.37 0.74 -12.39
N LYS A 8 -10.03 1.26 -11.20
CA LYS A 8 -8.67 1.72 -10.90
C LYS A 8 -7.93 0.83 -9.91
N LYS A 9 -8.58 -0.17 -9.34
CA LYS A 9 -7.98 -0.95 -8.27
C LYS A 9 -6.70 -1.69 -8.66
N TYR A 10 -6.51 -1.97 -9.93
CA TYR A 10 -5.28 -2.62 -10.41
C TYR A 10 -4.19 -1.62 -10.82
N ASP A 11 -4.44 -0.32 -10.68
CA ASP A 11 -3.50 0.70 -11.13
C ASP A 11 -2.47 1.08 -10.08
N PHE A 12 -2.51 0.46 -8.89
CA PHE A 12 -1.58 0.80 -7.82
C PHE A 12 -0.11 0.58 -8.21
N ASP A 13 0.17 -0.38 -9.08
CA ASP A 13 1.54 -0.66 -9.54
C ASP A 13 1.95 0.22 -10.73
N LYS A 14 1.01 0.97 -11.29
CA LYS A 14 1.28 1.88 -12.41
C LYS A 14 1.47 3.32 -11.95
N ASP A 15 1.02 3.65 -10.76
CA ASP A 15 1.11 5.01 -10.21
C ASP A 15 2.49 5.24 -9.62
N ALA A 16 3.25 6.17 -10.21
CA ALA A 16 4.62 6.43 -9.77
C ALA A 16 4.71 6.93 -8.33
N VAL A 17 3.74 7.72 -7.87
CA VAL A 17 3.73 8.22 -6.49
C VAL A 17 3.55 7.07 -5.51
N ILE A 18 2.62 6.16 -5.79
CA ILE A 18 2.41 4.98 -4.96
C ILE A 18 3.66 4.10 -4.94
N ARG A 19 4.24 3.81 -6.11
CA ARG A 19 5.43 2.97 -6.19
C ARG A 19 6.61 3.57 -5.45
N ASN A 20 6.83 4.86 -5.61
CA ASN A 20 7.94 5.54 -4.93
C ASN A 20 7.77 5.52 -3.42
N THR A 21 6.54 5.69 -2.94
CA THR A 21 6.24 5.64 -1.52
C THR A 21 6.50 4.25 -0.95
N ILE A 22 6.08 3.21 -1.67
CA ILE A 22 6.32 1.82 -1.27
C ILE A 22 7.81 1.53 -1.19
N GLU A 23 8.57 1.94 -2.21
CA GLU A 23 10.02 1.74 -2.22
C GLU A 23 10.71 2.45 -1.07
N ALA A 24 10.28 3.68 -0.76
CA ALA A 24 10.85 4.43 0.35
C ALA A 24 10.59 3.73 1.70
N VAL A 25 9.39 3.20 1.90
CA VAL A 25 9.05 2.47 3.11
C VAL A 25 9.85 1.17 3.21
N GLU A 26 9.98 0.44 2.10
CA GLU A 26 10.77 -0.80 2.08
C GLU A 26 12.24 -0.56 2.40
N LYS A 27 12.80 0.55 1.93
CA LYS A 27 14.19 0.90 2.26
C LYS A 27 14.40 1.16 3.74
N GLU A 28 13.39 1.70 4.41
CA GLU A 28 13.48 1.94 5.86
C GLU A 28 13.61 0.65 6.65
N PHE A 29 13.14 -0.47 6.12
CA PHE A 29 13.27 -1.78 6.79
C PHE A 29 14.65 -2.41 6.64
N GLU A 30 15.46 -1.92 5.72
CA GLU A 30 16.83 -2.43 5.48
C GLU A 30 16.88 -3.95 5.31
N GLY A 31 15.89 -4.51 4.61
CA GLY A 31 15.81 -5.94 4.39
C GLY A 31 15.10 -6.74 5.47
N ASN A 32 14.70 -6.09 6.56
CA ASN A 32 14.03 -6.75 7.68
C ASN A 32 12.50 -6.67 7.62
N GLY A 33 11.96 -6.26 6.48
CA GLY A 33 10.52 -6.16 6.30
C GLY A 33 10.18 -5.91 4.85
N ARG A 34 8.90 -5.93 4.54
CA ARG A 34 8.44 -5.67 3.17
C ARG A 34 7.01 -5.20 3.13
N VAL A 35 6.65 -4.56 2.02
CA VAL A 35 5.30 -4.07 1.77
C VAL A 35 4.67 -4.96 0.70
N LEU A 36 3.46 -5.44 0.98
CA LEU A 36 2.68 -6.26 0.06
C LEU A 36 1.37 -5.56 -0.25
N ILE A 37 1.08 -5.36 -1.52
CA ILE A 37 -0.14 -4.70 -1.95
C ILE A 37 -0.89 -5.60 -2.93
N ARG A 38 -2.18 -5.79 -2.69
CA ARG A 38 -3.01 -6.65 -3.53
C ARG A 38 -4.38 -6.03 -3.74
N ALA A 39 -4.85 -6.07 -4.98
CA ALA A 39 -6.22 -5.68 -5.29
C ALA A 39 -7.16 -6.84 -4.99
N SER A 40 -8.34 -6.52 -4.43
CA SER A 40 -9.38 -7.53 -4.24
C SER A 40 -9.97 -7.92 -5.60
N GLY A 41 -10.23 -9.21 -5.79
CA GLY A 41 -10.84 -9.70 -7.02
C GLY A 41 -12.33 -9.37 -7.15
N THR A 42 -13.02 -9.13 -6.03
CA THR A 42 -14.48 -8.98 -6.00
C THR A 42 -14.95 -7.60 -5.54
N GLU A 43 -14.12 -6.84 -4.84
CA GLU A 43 -14.51 -5.56 -4.26
C GLU A 43 -13.61 -4.43 -4.77
N PRO A 44 -14.10 -3.18 -4.80
CA PRO A 44 -13.27 -2.03 -5.16
C PRO A 44 -12.36 -1.66 -3.99
N LEU A 45 -11.40 -2.52 -3.73
CA LEU A 45 -10.57 -2.47 -2.54
C LEU A 45 -9.16 -2.93 -2.86
N VAL A 46 -8.17 -2.22 -2.31
CA VAL A 46 -6.76 -2.61 -2.37
C VAL A 46 -6.31 -2.91 -0.95
N ARG A 47 -5.69 -4.07 -0.76
CA ARG A 47 -5.19 -4.48 0.55
C ARG A 47 -3.72 -4.10 0.67
N VAL A 48 -3.38 -3.48 1.78
CA VAL A 48 -2.01 -3.11 2.11
C VAL A 48 -1.58 -3.92 3.31
N MET A 49 -0.50 -4.70 3.16
CA MET A 49 0.08 -5.48 4.24
C MET A 49 1.56 -5.16 4.34
N ILE A 50 2.05 -5.00 5.56
CA ILE A 50 3.47 -4.74 5.82
C ILE A 50 3.97 -5.77 6.83
N GLU A 51 5.09 -6.41 6.51
CA GLU A 51 5.77 -7.32 7.41
C GLU A 51 6.99 -6.63 7.99
N GLY A 52 7.23 -6.82 9.28
CA GLY A 52 8.38 -6.23 9.97
C GLY A 52 8.30 -6.50 11.46
N THR A 53 9.27 -5.99 12.22
CA THR A 53 9.39 -6.26 13.65
C THR A 53 8.73 -5.20 14.53
N ASP A 54 8.58 -3.97 14.06
CA ASP A 54 8.00 -2.87 14.84
C ASP A 54 6.53 -2.70 14.47
N GLN A 55 5.64 -3.17 15.35
CA GLN A 55 4.20 -3.17 15.09
C GLN A 55 3.62 -1.75 14.99
N GLU A 56 4.08 -0.80 15.79
CA GLU A 56 3.59 0.56 15.72
C GLU A 56 3.97 1.21 14.39
N TYR A 57 5.21 1.03 13.98
CA TYR A 57 5.71 1.56 12.71
C TYR A 57 4.95 0.95 11.53
N ILE A 58 4.77 -0.38 11.55
CA ILE A 58 4.06 -1.11 10.51
C ILE A 58 2.62 -0.59 10.37
N THR A 59 1.92 -0.47 11.49
CA THR A 59 0.53 -0.02 11.51
C THR A 59 0.40 1.39 10.94
N GLU A 60 1.28 2.28 11.36
CA GLU A 60 1.28 3.67 10.89
C GLU A 60 1.58 3.76 9.39
N LYS A 61 2.57 3.02 8.92
CA LYS A 61 2.93 3.05 7.50
C LYS A 61 1.89 2.39 6.62
N ALA A 62 1.29 1.30 7.06
CA ALA A 62 0.20 0.66 6.33
C ALA A 62 -0.98 1.62 6.15
N LYS A 63 -1.32 2.35 7.21
CA LYS A 63 -2.38 3.35 7.16
C LYS A 63 -2.05 4.48 6.20
N SER A 64 -0.82 4.99 6.24
CA SER A 64 -0.37 6.05 5.34
C SER A 64 -0.44 5.62 3.88
N ILE A 65 0.02 4.43 3.58
CA ILE A 65 -0.02 3.91 2.22
C ILE A 65 -1.47 3.70 1.76
N ALA A 66 -2.31 3.17 2.63
CA ALA A 66 -3.72 2.96 2.30
C ALA A 66 -4.42 4.29 1.99
N GLU A 67 -4.18 5.32 2.78
CA GLU A 67 -4.74 6.65 2.55
C GLU A 67 -4.27 7.25 1.23
N LEU A 68 -2.99 7.08 0.92
CA LEU A 68 -2.45 7.54 -0.35
C LEU A 68 -3.11 6.85 -1.54
N ILE A 69 -3.27 5.54 -1.45
CA ILE A 69 -3.92 4.76 -2.50
C ILE A 69 -5.38 5.22 -2.68
N GLU A 70 -6.10 5.45 -1.59
CA GLU A 70 -7.47 5.96 -1.67
C GLU A 70 -7.55 7.30 -2.39
N GLN A 71 -6.62 8.20 -2.10
CA GLN A 71 -6.59 9.52 -2.73
C GLN A 71 -6.30 9.44 -4.22
N ARG A 72 -5.41 8.56 -4.62
CA ARG A 72 -4.95 8.50 -6.00
C ARG A 72 -5.80 7.61 -6.90
N LEU A 73 -6.47 6.63 -6.34
CA LEU A 73 -7.25 5.65 -7.11
C LEU A 73 -8.75 5.69 -6.83
N SER A 74 -9.21 6.70 -6.14
CA SER A 74 -10.64 6.84 -5.87
C SER A 74 -11.44 7.30 -7.09
#